data_8db46e27be7aae962163e49a519faa4d
#
_entry.id   8db46e27be7aae962163e49a519faa4d
#
_cell.length_a   1.000
_cell.length_b   1.000
_cell.length_c   1.000
_cell.angle_alpha   90.00
_cell.angle_beta   90.00
_cell.angle_gamma   90.00
#
_symmetry.space_group_name_H-M   'P 1'
#
loop_
_entity.id
_entity.type
_entity.pdbx_description
1 polymer ?
#
loop_
_entity_poly.entity_id
_entity_poly.type
_entity_poly.pdbx_seq_one_letter_code
_entity_poly.pdbx_strand_id
1 'polypeptide(L)'
;GRVDLMTSDFRLLVEQKSGANYNIQRNQPNEFGSFQKEDHYVQLLLYYGVLRHNFRLSNHQVDIRLLYSKYPLPGGLVVVAYLQRLFHEAIRLRNEIVAQEFGIAQQGFDSIIDKLSPDTLNQNQLCSTFYHRYIEPQIAAVTTPLHKLETLERAYVCRMLTFVYNEQLLAKVGAQQAQGHSGADLWNMPLAEKRETGNIFTALKLQKAEKSNSYNGVDTLTFDVPEQADDFLPNFRRGDMVYLYAYEPDAEPNVRQSILFKGVLVDIAVGQIVVHLNDGLQNDNYLQGDKHFAIEHAT
;
A
#
# COMPACT_ATOMS: atom_id res chain seq x y z
N GLY A 1 -0.41 1.24 -1.12
CA GLY A 1 -1.10 1.69 0.08
C GLY A 1 -2.34 0.84 0.34
N ARG A 2 -2.81 0.86 1.55
CA ARG A 2 -4.02 0.15 1.97
C ARG A 2 -5.03 1.17 2.45
N VAL A 3 -6.25 1.09 1.95
CA VAL A 3 -7.39 1.91 2.37
C VAL A 3 -8.03 1.24 3.59
N ASP A 4 -8.37 2.02 4.63
CA ASP A 4 -8.97 1.47 5.85
C ASP A 4 -10.42 1.04 5.64
N LEU A 5 -11.24 1.89 5.04
CA LEU A 5 -12.66 1.61 4.76
C LEU A 5 -13.03 2.13 3.36
N MET A 6 -13.75 1.31 2.61
CA MET A 6 -14.25 1.67 1.29
C MET A 6 -15.55 0.90 1.00
N THR A 7 -16.51 1.56 0.38
CA THR A 7 -17.71 0.87 -0.11
C THR A 7 -17.41 0.09 -1.39
N SER A 8 -18.08 -1.04 -1.59
CA SER A 8 -17.87 -1.90 -2.75
C SER A 8 -18.24 -1.25 -4.08
N ASP A 9 -19.09 -0.22 -4.06
CA ASP A 9 -19.49 0.60 -5.20
C ASP A 9 -18.56 1.81 -5.44
N PHE A 10 -17.46 1.92 -4.67
CA PHE A 10 -16.49 3.01 -4.70
C PHE A 10 -17.04 4.41 -4.41
N ARG A 11 -18.22 4.52 -3.81
CA ARG A 11 -18.83 5.83 -3.52
C ARG A 11 -18.28 6.52 -2.29
N LEU A 12 -17.71 5.76 -1.37
CA LEU A 12 -17.16 6.29 -0.13
C LEU A 12 -15.79 5.68 0.17
N LEU A 13 -14.82 6.55 0.43
CA LEU A 13 -13.49 6.21 0.88
C LEU A 13 -13.23 6.89 2.23
N VAL A 14 -12.91 6.12 3.27
CA VAL A 14 -12.61 6.64 4.60
C VAL A 14 -11.25 6.15 5.04
N GLU A 15 -10.40 7.08 5.42
CA GLU A 15 -9.12 6.80 6.08
C GLU A 15 -9.25 7.06 7.58
N GLN A 16 -8.93 6.10 8.41
CA GLN A 16 -9.05 6.18 9.87
C GLN A 16 -7.74 6.59 10.52
N LYS A 17 -7.81 7.48 11.50
CA LYS A 17 -6.69 7.93 12.32
C LYS A 17 -7.04 7.84 13.79
N SER A 18 -6.22 7.13 14.58
CA SER A 18 -6.41 6.97 16.02
C SER A 18 -5.77 8.09 16.86
N GLY A 19 -4.91 8.89 16.25
CA GLY A 19 -4.15 9.95 16.91
C GLY A 19 -4.97 11.20 17.25
N ALA A 20 -4.39 12.06 18.08
CA ALA A 20 -4.98 13.36 18.40
C ALA A 20 -4.91 14.30 17.20
N ASN A 21 -5.98 15.06 17.02
CA ASN A 21 -6.05 16.18 16.06
C ASN A 21 -6.36 17.47 16.81
N TYR A 22 -5.36 18.34 16.94
CA TYR A 22 -5.49 19.58 17.68
C TYR A 22 -6.46 20.58 17.04
N ASN A 23 -6.65 20.52 15.72
CA ASN A 23 -7.61 21.38 15.04
C ASN A 23 -9.05 21.05 15.47
N ILE A 24 -9.39 19.77 15.57
CA ILE A 24 -10.68 19.31 16.11
C ILE A 24 -10.79 19.67 17.59
N GLN A 25 -9.76 19.39 18.37
CA GLN A 25 -9.76 19.60 19.83
C GLN A 25 -9.94 21.06 20.20
N ARG A 26 -9.34 21.98 19.43
CA ARG A 26 -9.42 23.42 19.66
C ARG A 26 -10.55 24.10 18.89
N ASN A 27 -11.31 23.35 18.09
CA ASN A 27 -12.29 23.86 17.15
C ASN A 27 -11.75 24.97 16.24
N GLN A 28 -10.50 24.80 15.79
CA GLN A 28 -9.80 25.74 14.91
C GLN A 28 -9.55 25.07 13.57
N PRO A 29 -10.29 25.44 12.52
CA PRO A 29 -10.02 24.90 11.18
C PRO A 29 -8.64 25.38 10.67
N ASN A 30 -8.07 24.62 9.74
CA ASN A 30 -6.86 25.00 9.02
C ASN A 30 -7.15 26.15 8.04
N GLU A 31 -6.14 26.60 7.30
CA GLU A 31 -6.24 27.68 6.30
C GLU A 31 -7.28 27.43 5.19
N PHE A 32 -7.67 26.16 4.97
CA PHE A 32 -8.71 25.77 4.01
C PHE A 32 -10.11 25.67 4.64
N GLY A 33 -10.28 26.11 5.88
CA GLY A 33 -11.55 26.02 6.59
C GLY A 33 -11.96 24.62 7.04
N SER A 34 -11.02 23.67 7.10
CA SER A 34 -11.25 22.27 7.44
C SER A 34 -10.38 21.82 8.62
N PHE A 35 -10.70 20.66 9.20
CA PHE A 35 -10.06 20.15 10.42
C PHE A 35 -9.00 19.07 10.16
N GLN A 36 -8.79 18.63 8.92
CA GLN A 36 -7.81 17.60 8.60
C GLN A 36 -6.38 18.08 8.82
N LYS A 37 -5.50 17.15 9.20
CA LYS A 37 -4.06 17.35 9.13
C LYS A 37 -3.58 17.19 7.70
N GLU A 38 -2.54 17.93 7.33
CA GLU A 38 -2.01 17.95 5.96
C GLU A 38 -1.48 16.59 5.51
N ASP A 39 -0.69 15.92 6.33
CA ASP A 39 -0.14 14.59 6.06
C ASP A 39 -1.24 13.53 5.84
N HIS A 40 -2.28 13.54 6.66
CA HIS A 40 -3.42 12.65 6.50
C HIS A 40 -4.22 12.97 5.23
N TYR A 41 -4.32 14.24 4.89
CA TYR A 41 -4.99 14.69 3.67
C TYR A 41 -4.21 14.25 2.42
N VAL A 42 -2.90 14.44 2.39
CA VAL A 42 -2.04 13.99 1.29
C VAL A 42 -2.17 12.48 1.07
N GLN A 43 -2.16 11.68 2.12
CA GLN A 43 -2.37 10.24 2.03
C GLN A 43 -3.72 9.89 1.39
N LEU A 44 -4.79 10.51 1.85
CA LEU A 44 -6.15 10.30 1.33
C LEU A 44 -6.27 10.71 -0.13
N LEU A 45 -5.67 11.84 -0.52
CA LEU A 45 -5.64 12.29 -1.92
C LEU A 45 -4.92 11.31 -2.84
N LEU A 46 -3.81 10.71 -2.38
CA LEU A 46 -3.09 9.69 -3.15
C LEU A 46 -3.94 8.43 -3.33
N TYR A 47 -4.61 7.96 -2.28
CA TYR A 47 -5.52 6.83 -2.38
C TYR A 47 -6.69 7.10 -3.32
N TYR A 48 -7.32 8.25 -3.19
CA TYR A 48 -8.38 8.70 -4.07
C TYR A 48 -7.93 8.75 -5.53
N GLY A 49 -6.74 9.32 -5.78
CA GLY A 49 -6.20 9.42 -7.12
C GLY A 49 -5.93 8.08 -7.78
N VAL A 50 -5.35 7.12 -7.02
CA VAL A 50 -5.14 5.75 -7.48
C VAL A 50 -6.46 5.06 -7.80
N LEU A 51 -7.43 5.15 -6.88
CA LEU A 51 -8.77 4.57 -7.05
C LEU A 51 -9.44 5.13 -8.32
N ARG A 52 -9.48 6.44 -8.42
CA ARG A 52 -10.10 7.14 -9.55
C ARG A 52 -9.46 6.78 -10.89
N HIS A 53 -8.12 6.75 -10.93
CA HIS A 53 -7.38 6.43 -12.16
C HIS A 53 -7.62 4.99 -12.60
N ASN A 54 -7.51 4.03 -11.70
CA ASN A 54 -7.66 2.61 -11.99
C ASN A 54 -9.08 2.24 -12.40
N PHE A 55 -10.08 2.81 -11.73
CA PHE A 55 -11.50 2.51 -11.99
C PHE A 55 -12.20 3.54 -12.88
N ARG A 56 -11.47 4.50 -13.46
CA ARG A 56 -11.98 5.55 -14.37
C ARG A 56 -13.16 6.33 -13.79
N LEU A 57 -13.15 6.60 -12.49
CA LEU A 57 -14.22 7.29 -11.80
C LEU A 57 -14.17 8.80 -12.06
N SER A 58 -15.33 9.46 -12.14
CA SER A 58 -15.41 10.90 -12.21
C SER A 58 -15.14 11.57 -10.86
N ASN A 59 -14.80 12.88 -10.87
CA ASN A 59 -14.48 13.64 -9.65
C ASN A 59 -15.59 13.67 -8.59
N HIS A 60 -16.85 13.44 -9.00
CA HIS A 60 -18.00 13.56 -8.11
C HIS A 60 -18.59 12.22 -7.68
N GLN A 61 -17.99 11.10 -8.09
CA GLN A 61 -18.50 9.77 -7.79
C GLN A 61 -18.07 9.26 -6.42
N VAL A 62 -16.94 9.76 -5.89
CA VAL A 62 -16.36 9.26 -4.63
C VAL A 62 -16.36 10.36 -3.59
N ASP A 63 -17.02 10.11 -2.47
CA ASP A 63 -16.93 10.94 -1.26
C ASP A 63 -15.72 10.47 -0.45
N ILE A 64 -14.86 11.40 -0.04
CA ILE A 64 -13.64 11.11 0.71
C ILE A 64 -13.71 11.72 2.10
N ARG A 65 -13.37 10.91 3.12
CA ARG A 65 -13.48 11.32 4.52
C ARG A 65 -12.29 10.84 5.34
N LEU A 66 -11.96 11.63 6.37
CA LEU A 66 -11.04 11.27 7.43
C LEU A 66 -11.81 11.00 8.72
N LEU A 67 -11.63 9.83 9.29
CA LEU A 67 -12.20 9.47 10.58
C LEU A 67 -11.13 9.54 11.67
N TYR A 68 -11.25 10.53 12.54
CA TYR A 68 -10.44 10.63 13.75
C TYR A 68 -11.16 9.91 14.89
N SER A 69 -10.84 8.63 15.08
CA SER A 69 -11.56 7.73 16.00
C SER A 69 -11.46 8.11 17.49
N LYS A 70 -10.54 9.00 17.84
CA LYS A 70 -10.42 9.55 19.19
C LYS A 70 -11.59 10.47 19.58
N TYR A 71 -12.31 11.01 18.59
CA TYR A 71 -13.37 11.98 18.82
C TYR A 71 -14.73 11.36 18.52
N PRO A 72 -15.79 11.73 19.30
CA PRO A 72 -17.14 11.20 19.06
C PRO A 72 -17.68 11.70 17.71
N LEU A 73 -18.57 10.89 17.11
CA LEU A 73 -19.29 11.30 15.92
C LEU A 73 -20.38 12.35 16.27
N PRO A 74 -20.64 13.32 15.38
CA PRO A 74 -20.05 13.45 14.02
C PRO A 74 -18.73 14.20 13.99
N GLY A 75 -18.26 14.78 15.11
CA GLY A 75 -17.09 15.67 15.15
C GLY A 75 -15.77 15.04 14.69
N GLY A 76 -15.60 13.72 14.90
CA GLY A 76 -14.44 12.99 14.44
C GLY A 76 -14.44 12.65 12.94
N LEU A 77 -15.58 12.76 12.27
CA LEU A 77 -15.71 12.47 10.84
C LEU A 77 -15.61 13.74 10.00
N VAL A 78 -14.44 13.94 9.40
CA VAL A 78 -14.16 15.12 8.60
C VAL A 78 -14.43 14.84 7.14
N VAL A 79 -15.35 15.58 6.55
CA VAL A 79 -15.60 15.59 5.10
C VAL A 79 -14.48 16.38 4.44
N VAL A 80 -13.84 15.81 3.43
CA VAL A 80 -12.67 16.38 2.78
C VAL A 80 -13.00 16.69 1.32
N ALA A 81 -12.73 17.91 0.90
CA ALA A 81 -12.89 18.32 -0.49
C ALA A 81 -11.71 17.83 -1.34
N TYR A 82 -11.99 17.30 -2.53
CA TYR A 82 -10.95 17.04 -3.51
C TYR A 82 -10.52 18.36 -4.18
N LEU A 83 -9.27 18.72 -4.01
CA LEU A 83 -8.65 19.85 -4.67
C LEU A 83 -7.58 19.36 -5.64
N GLN A 84 -7.82 19.49 -6.92
CA GLN A 84 -6.94 18.99 -8.00
C GLN A 84 -5.50 19.51 -7.87
N ARG A 85 -5.32 20.77 -7.48
CA ARG A 85 -4.00 21.36 -7.25
C ARG A 85 -3.23 20.60 -6.17
N LEU A 86 -3.85 20.35 -5.02
CA LEU A 86 -3.22 19.64 -3.91
C LEU A 86 -2.95 18.17 -4.25
N PHE A 87 -3.82 17.55 -5.03
CA PHE A 87 -3.55 16.21 -5.56
C PHE A 87 -2.29 16.18 -6.44
N HIS A 88 -2.12 17.15 -7.36
CA HIS A 88 -0.92 17.24 -8.18
C HIS A 88 0.34 17.50 -7.34
N GLU A 89 0.24 18.31 -6.31
CA GLU A 89 1.34 18.54 -5.35
C GLU A 89 1.69 17.26 -4.58
N ALA A 90 0.69 16.50 -4.14
CA ALA A 90 0.89 15.20 -3.47
C ALA A 90 1.59 14.17 -4.40
N ILE A 91 1.18 14.09 -5.67
CA ILE A 91 1.85 13.24 -6.67
C ILE A 91 3.29 13.68 -6.91
N ARG A 92 3.53 15.00 -7.02
CA ARG A 92 4.88 15.54 -7.19
C ARG A 92 5.77 15.17 -6.01
N LEU A 93 5.32 15.40 -4.79
CA LEU A 93 6.04 15.04 -3.57
C LEU A 93 6.38 13.53 -3.53
N ARG A 94 5.41 12.68 -3.83
CA ARG A 94 5.62 11.23 -3.93
C ARG A 94 6.69 10.89 -4.96
N ASN A 95 6.66 11.52 -6.13
CA ASN A 95 7.62 11.26 -7.19
C ASN A 95 9.03 11.75 -6.84
N GLU A 96 9.15 12.89 -6.15
CA GLU A 96 10.43 13.40 -5.62
C GLU A 96 11.06 12.44 -4.61
N ILE A 97 10.25 11.91 -3.67
CA ILE A 97 10.74 10.90 -2.70
C ILE A 97 11.27 9.65 -3.43
N VAL A 98 10.50 9.14 -4.39
CA VAL A 98 10.92 7.96 -5.16
C VAL A 98 12.18 8.25 -5.98
N ALA A 99 12.28 9.42 -6.60
CA ALA A 99 13.47 9.81 -7.35
C ALA A 99 14.71 9.89 -6.45
N GLN A 100 14.57 10.35 -5.21
CA GLN A 100 15.66 10.36 -4.22
C GLN A 100 16.09 8.93 -3.84
N GLU A 101 15.15 8.02 -3.61
CA GLU A 101 15.45 6.61 -3.32
C GLU A 101 16.24 5.97 -4.47
N PHE A 102 15.82 6.19 -5.72
CA PHE A 102 16.58 5.76 -6.91
C PHE A 102 17.97 6.42 -7.00
N GLY A 103 18.04 7.71 -6.69
CA GLY A 103 19.32 8.45 -6.67
C GLY A 103 20.30 7.85 -5.68
N ILE A 104 19.89 7.52 -4.48
CA ILE A 104 20.72 6.85 -3.46
C ILE A 104 21.19 5.48 -3.95
N ALA A 105 20.30 4.68 -4.52
CA ALA A 105 20.65 3.37 -5.03
C ALA A 105 21.68 3.42 -6.16
N GLN A 106 21.59 4.41 -7.05
CA GLN A 106 22.48 4.56 -8.21
C GLN A 106 23.81 5.25 -7.89
N GLN A 107 23.75 6.30 -7.06
CA GLN A 107 24.91 7.17 -6.76
C GLN A 107 25.63 6.78 -5.47
N GLY A 108 25.00 5.95 -4.64
CA GLY A 108 25.48 5.58 -3.32
C GLY A 108 25.04 6.53 -2.22
N PHE A 109 25.05 6.02 -0.98
CA PHE A 109 24.69 6.78 0.21
C PHE A 109 25.70 7.91 0.50
N ASP A 110 26.93 7.80 -0.02
CA ASP A 110 27.94 8.85 0.07
C ASP A 110 27.45 10.19 -0.50
N SER A 111 26.58 10.16 -1.51
CA SER A 111 26.04 11.36 -2.16
C SER A 111 25.17 12.23 -1.25
N ILE A 112 24.63 11.66 -0.17
CA ILE A 112 23.71 12.36 0.72
C ILE A 112 24.18 12.47 2.16
N ILE A 113 25.14 11.63 2.62
CA ILE A 113 25.50 11.55 4.04
C ILE A 113 25.92 12.89 4.64
N ASP A 114 26.66 13.71 3.89
CA ASP A 114 27.12 15.03 4.33
C ASP A 114 26.00 16.08 4.37
N LYS A 115 24.89 15.80 3.71
CA LYS A 115 23.70 16.67 3.68
C LYS A 115 22.72 16.35 4.80
N LEU A 116 22.93 15.27 5.54
CA LEU A 116 22.02 14.84 6.62
C LEU A 116 22.38 15.56 7.93
N SER A 117 21.71 16.66 8.21
CA SER A 117 21.84 17.41 9.46
C SER A 117 20.48 17.91 9.92
N PRO A 118 20.29 18.28 11.21
CA PRO A 118 19.05 18.89 11.67
C PRO A 118 18.65 20.14 10.85
N ASP A 119 19.61 20.95 10.46
CA ASP A 119 19.35 22.17 9.68
C ASP A 119 18.88 21.85 8.26
N THR A 120 19.54 20.92 7.56
CA THR A 120 19.16 20.56 6.18
C THR A 120 17.86 19.79 6.11
N LEU A 121 17.52 19.03 7.14
CA LEU A 121 16.26 18.29 7.25
C LEU A 121 15.09 19.14 7.76
N ASN A 122 15.38 20.33 8.29
CA ASN A 122 14.36 21.30 8.71
C ASN A 122 13.94 22.22 7.54
N GLN A 123 13.44 21.66 6.46
CA GLN A 123 13.05 22.41 5.26
C GLN A 123 11.97 23.47 5.54
N ASN A 124 11.10 23.22 6.51
CA ASN A 124 10.04 24.17 6.90
C ASN A 124 10.52 25.24 7.87
N GLN A 125 11.82 25.29 8.18
CA GLN A 125 12.45 26.26 9.08
C GLN A 125 11.71 26.38 10.43
N LEU A 126 11.32 25.23 10.99
CA LEU A 126 10.63 25.18 12.28
C LEU A 126 11.57 25.70 13.37
N CYS A 127 11.09 26.69 14.14
CA CYS A 127 11.85 27.32 15.23
C CYS A 127 11.08 27.30 16.56
N SER A 128 10.06 26.47 16.68
CA SER A 128 9.26 26.37 17.91
C SER A 128 10.04 25.71 19.05
N THR A 129 9.68 26.02 20.29
CA THR A 129 10.22 25.33 21.49
C THR A 129 9.99 23.81 21.40
N PHE A 130 8.89 23.37 20.78
CA PHE A 130 8.60 21.96 20.57
C PHE A 130 9.62 21.33 19.60
N TYR A 131 9.95 22.02 18.50
CA TYR A 131 10.95 21.55 17.55
C TYR A 131 12.30 21.35 18.22
N HIS A 132 12.85 22.38 18.87
CA HIS A 132 14.16 22.34 19.51
C HIS A 132 14.24 21.35 20.68
N ARG A 133 13.13 21.15 21.41
CA ARG A 133 13.11 20.26 22.56
C ARG A 133 12.93 18.79 22.21
N TYR A 134 12.16 18.49 21.15
CA TYR A 134 11.74 17.10 20.88
C TYR A 134 12.12 16.58 19.49
N ILE A 135 12.12 17.42 18.45
CA ILE A 135 12.36 16.96 17.07
C ILE A 135 13.83 17.04 16.70
N GLU A 136 14.45 18.19 16.86
CA GLU A 136 15.86 18.41 16.55
C GLU A 136 16.80 17.42 17.24
N PRO A 137 16.67 17.13 18.56
CA PRO A 137 17.51 16.13 19.22
C PRO A 137 17.36 14.71 18.66
N GLN A 138 16.17 14.33 18.21
CA GLN A 138 15.95 13.02 17.58
C GLN A 138 16.65 12.92 16.22
N ILE A 139 16.57 13.98 15.42
CA ILE A 139 17.29 14.06 14.14
C ILE A 139 18.80 14.02 14.41
N ALA A 140 19.28 14.83 15.35
CA ALA A 140 20.70 14.89 15.72
C ALA A 140 21.22 13.54 16.23
N ALA A 141 20.41 12.78 16.98
CA ALA A 141 20.80 11.47 17.50
C ALA A 141 21.11 10.47 16.36
N VAL A 142 20.48 10.61 15.20
CA VAL A 142 20.74 9.76 14.03
C VAL A 142 21.85 10.34 13.15
N THR A 143 21.83 11.64 12.90
CA THR A 143 22.73 12.27 11.91
C THR A 143 24.13 12.54 12.47
N THR A 144 24.25 12.95 13.74
CA THR A 144 25.54 13.26 14.37
C THR A 144 26.52 12.07 14.37
N PRO A 145 26.11 10.83 14.69
CA PRO A 145 27.01 9.68 14.60
C PRO A 145 27.56 9.45 13.18
N LEU A 146 26.76 9.70 12.14
CA LEU A 146 27.19 9.52 10.75
C LEU A 146 28.33 10.45 10.37
N HIS A 147 28.36 11.68 10.91
CA HIS A 147 29.43 12.64 10.66
C HIS A 147 30.69 12.39 11.49
N LYS A 148 30.65 11.53 12.50
CA LYS A 148 31.78 11.18 13.36
C LYS A 148 32.48 9.88 12.93
N LEU A 149 32.01 9.23 11.89
CA LEU A 149 32.58 7.99 11.39
C LEU A 149 33.99 8.22 10.86
N GLU A 150 34.92 7.36 11.24
CA GLU A 150 36.26 7.27 10.64
C GLU A 150 36.17 6.83 9.17
N THR A 151 37.18 7.09 8.37
CA THR A 151 37.17 6.86 6.92
C THR A 151 36.71 5.46 6.54
N LEU A 152 37.21 4.43 7.24
CA LEU A 152 36.85 3.03 6.94
C LEU A 152 35.41 2.71 7.37
N GLU A 153 35.02 3.19 8.55
CA GLU A 153 33.65 3.04 9.06
C GLU A 153 32.64 3.71 8.13
N ARG A 154 32.94 4.92 7.70
CA ARG A 154 32.10 5.66 6.75
C ARG A 154 31.95 4.90 5.43
N ALA A 155 33.04 4.42 4.85
CA ALA A 155 33.03 3.64 3.62
C ALA A 155 32.16 2.38 3.78
N TYR A 156 32.29 1.68 4.92
CA TYR A 156 31.50 0.49 5.23
C TYR A 156 30.02 0.82 5.36
N VAL A 157 29.66 1.81 6.18
CA VAL A 157 28.26 2.22 6.42
C VAL A 157 27.60 2.67 5.11
N CYS A 158 28.26 3.53 4.32
CA CYS A 158 27.73 4.00 3.05
C CYS A 158 27.48 2.84 2.07
N ARG A 159 28.43 1.89 2.00
CA ARG A 159 28.29 0.72 1.13
C ARG A 159 27.13 -0.19 1.56
N MET A 160 26.99 -0.41 2.86
CA MET A 160 25.89 -1.24 3.39
C MET A 160 24.51 -0.58 3.21
N LEU A 161 24.41 0.72 3.45
CA LEU A 161 23.15 1.44 3.20
C LEU A 161 22.80 1.49 1.70
N THR A 162 23.79 1.72 0.83
CA THR A 162 23.58 1.63 -0.63
C THR A 162 23.06 0.25 -1.04
N PHE A 163 23.65 -0.80 -0.47
CA PHE A 163 23.18 -2.18 -0.71
C PHE A 163 21.72 -2.36 -0.27
N VAL A 164 21.33 -1.89 0.93
CA VAL A 164 19.94 -1.97 1.42
C VAL A 164 18.98 -1.23 0.48
N TYR A 165 19.33 -0.03 0.01
CA TYR A 165 18.52 0.72 -0.96
C TYR A 165 18.37 -0.02 -2.28
N ASN A 166 19.45 -0.62 -2.79
CA ASN A 166 19.40 -1.44 -4.01
C ASN A 166 18.51 -2.65 -3.85
N GLU A 167 18.64 -3.41 -2.75
CA GLU A 167 17.81 -4.58 -2.48
C GLU A 167 16.32 -4.21 -2.36
N GLN A 168 16.01 -3.10 -1.68
CA GLN A 168 14.63 -2.61 -1.58
C GLN A 168 14.05 -2.20 -2.94
N LEU A 169 14.85 -1.56 -3.78
CA LEU A 169 14.44 -1.21 -5.13
C LEU A 169 14.22 -2.43 -6.00
N LEU A 170 15.16 -3.38 -5.99
CA LEU A 170 15.06 -4.61 -6.76
C LEU A 170 13.83 -5.44 -6.33
N ALA A 171 13.55 -5.51 -5.04
CA ALA A 171 12.36 -6.18 -4.52
C ALA A 171 11.05 -5.53 -5.02
N LYS A 172 11.04 -4.20 -5.18
CA LYS A 172 9.84 -3.45 -5.64
C LYS A 172 9.68 -3.47 -7.16
N VAL A 173 10.75 -3.29 -7.91
CA VAL A 173 10.71 -3.01 -9.36
C VAL A 173 11.19 -4.20 -10.21
N GLY A 174 11.95 -5.12 -9.62
CA GLY A 174 12.62 -6.20 -10.33
C GLY A 174 13.94 -5.77 -10.97
N ALA A 175 14.77 -6.73 -11.30
CA ALA A 175 15.97 -6.50 -12.09
C ALA A 175 15.65 -6.65 -13.57
N GLN A 176 16.13 -5.74 -14.42
CA GLN A 176 15.88 -5.74 -15.87
C GLN A 176 16.32 -7.03 -16.59
N GLN A 177 17.13 -7.87 -15.96
CA GLN A 177 17.72 -9.08 -16.56
C GLN A 177 17.67 -10.32 -15.66
N ALA A 178 17.04 -10.28 -14.51
CA ALA A 178 16.99 -11.42 -13.60
C ALA A 178 15.64 -12.16 -13.69
N GLN A 179 15.70 -13.49 -13.73
CA GLN A 179 14.53 -14.38 -13.62
C GLN A 179 13.93 -14.41 -12.20
N GLY A 180 13.93 -13.28 -11.50
CA GLY A 180 13.41 -13.15 -10.15
C GLY A 180 12.03 -12.49 -10.13
N HIS A 181 11.18 -12.91 -9.20
CA HIS A 181 9.88 -12.28 -8.97
C HIS A 181 10.05 -11.00 -8.16
N SER A 182 9.32 -9.96 -8.56
CA SER A 182 9.30 -8.67 -7.87
C SER A 182 7.87 -8.26 -7.51
N GLY A 183 7.73 -7.34 -6.55
CA GLY A 183 6.42 -6.75 -6.22
C GLY A 183 5.77 -6.01 -7.39
N ALA A 184 6.54 -5.65 -8.41
CA ALA A 184 6.03 -5.03 -9.63
C ALA A 184 5.37 -6.03 -10.58
N ASP A 185 5.70 -7.31 -10.51
CA ASP A 185 5.18 -8.34 -11.42
C ASP A 185 3.66 -8.50 -11.27
N LEU A 186 3.16 -8.37 -10.05
CA LEU A 186 1.71 -8.32 -9.80
C LEU A 186 1.00 -7.31 -10.72
N TRP A 187 1.62 -6.13 -10.94
CA TRP A 187 1.03 -5.02 -11.68
C TRP A 187 1.39 -4.98 -13.16
N ASN A 188 2.58 -5.42 -13.52
CA ASN A 188 3.19 -5.17 -14.82
C ASN A 188 3.35 -6.43 -15.68
N MET A 189 3.44 -7.63 -15.08
CA MET A 189 3.58 -8.87 -15.82
C MET A 189 2.31 -9.13 -16.65
N PRO A 190 2.41 -9.41 -17.95
CA PRO A 190 1.27 -9.76 -18.78
C PRO A 190 0.58 -11.03 -18.28
N LEU A 191 -0.75 -11.10 -18.43
CA LEU A 191 -1.54 -12.25 -17.96
C LEU A 191 -1.09 -13.58 -18.60
N ALA A 192 -0.72 -13.55 -19.89
CA ALA A 192 -0.21 -14.73 -20.59
C ALA A 192 1.07 -15.26 -19.92
N GLU A 193 2.00 -14.36 -19.58
CA GLU A 193 3.25 -14.72 -18.87
C GLU A 193 2.99 -15.23 -17.45
N LYS A 194 2.04 -14.63 -16.73
CA LYS A 194 1.63 -15.13 -15.41
C LYS A 194 1.07 -16.56 -15.47
N ARG A 195 0.31 -16.88 -16.51
CA ARG A 195 -0.22 -18.23 -16.76
C ARG A 195 0.91 -19.20 -17.11
N GLU A 196 1.79 -18.82 -18.01
CA GLU A 196 2.92 -19.64 -18.45
C GLU A 196 3.89 -19.95 -17.30
N THR A 197 4.16 -18.97 -16.44
CA THR A 197 5.04 -19.13 -15.27
C THR A 197 4.36 -19.76 -14.06
N GLY A 198 3.05 -20.06 -14.13
CA GLY A 198 2.27 -20.62 -13.03
C GLY A 198 2.06 -19.67 -11.84
N ASN A 199 2.19 -18.36 -12.04
CA ASN A 199 2.12 -17.34 -10.98
C ASN A 199 0.70 -16.81 -10.73
N ILE A 200 -0.30 -17.37 -11.40
CA ILE A 200 -1.71 -17.04 -11.21
C ILE A 200 -2.58 -18.28 -11.31
N PHE A 201 -3.51 -18.43 -10.38
CA PHE A 201 -4.69 -19.27 -10.57
C PHE A 201 -5.84 -18.41 -11.05
N THR A 202 -6.57 -18.86 -12.06
CA THR A 202 -7.73 -18.15 -12.64
C THR A 202 -8.98 -19.01 -12.62
N ALA A 203 -10.13 -18.39 -12.85
CA ALA A 203 -11.43 -19.02 -12.93
C ALA A 203 -11.83 -19.84 -11.68
N LEU A 204 -11.26 -19.50 -10.52
CA LEU A 204 -11.61 -20.13 -9.26
C LEU A 204 -13.07 -19.81 -8.91
N LYS A 205 -13.80 -20.82 -8.41
CA LYS A 205 -15.18 -20.66 -7.95
C LYS A 205 -15.24 -20.82 -6.44
N LEU A 206 -15.85 -19.85 -5.77
CA LEU A 206 -16.03 -19.91 -4.32
C LEU A 206 -16.99 -21.06 -3.97
N GLN A 207 -16.52 -22.01 -3.19
CA GLN A 207 -17.29 -23.15 -2.70
C GLN A 207 -17.79 -22.90 -1.28
N LYS A 208 -16.92 -22.37 -0.41
CA LYS A 208 -17.21 -22.16 1.00
C LYS A 208 -16.55 -20.90 1.53
N ALA A 209 -17.26 -20.15 2.36
CA ALA A 209 -16.78 -18.99 3.07
C ALA A 209 -17.07 -19.16 4.56
N GLU A 210 -16.04 -19.13 5.39
CA GLU A 210 -16.15 -19.43 6.82
C GLU A 210 -15.55 -18.30 7.64
N LYS A 211 -16.14 -18.12 8.82
CA LYS A 211 -15.60 -17.28 9.86
C LYS A 211 -14.82 -18.16 10.83
N SER A 212 -13.50 -17.94 10.90
CA SER A 212 -12.73 -18.54 11.98
C SER A 212 -13.07 -17.89 13.32
N ASN A 213 -12.42 -18.31 14.41
CA ASN A 213 -12.64 -17.70 15.73
C ASN A 213 -12.19 -16.24 15.86
N SER A 214 -11.82 -15.58 14.74
CA SER A 214 -11.45 -14.18 14.71
C SER A 214 -12.69 -13.28 14.74
N TYR A 215 -12.57 -12.10 15.34
CA TYR A 215 -13.64 -11.09 15.40
C TYR A 215 -13.87 -10.37 14.05
N ASN A 216 -13.05 -10.66 13.03
CA ASN A 216 -12.92 -9.85 11.82
C ASN A 216 -13.82 -10.29 10.65
N GLY A 217 -14.84 -11.09 10.86
CA GLY A 217 -15.74 -11.53 9.79
C GLY A 217 -15.28 -12.80 9.08
N VAL A 218 -15.71 -12.98 7.82
CA VAL A 218 -15.32 -14.15 7.00
C VAL A 218 -13.86 -14.04 6.63
N ASP A 219 -13.07 -15.05 6.94
CA ASP A 219 -11.62 -15.04 6.74
C ASP A 219 -11.05 -16.29 6.06
N THR A 220 -11.81 -17.38 6.01
CA THR A 220 -11.36 -18.63 5.38
C THR A 220 -12.24 -18.94 4.18
N LEU A 221 -11.61 -18.99 3.02
CA LEU A 221 -12.27 -19.16 1.74
C LEU A 221 -11.76 -20.43 1.04
N THR A 222 -12.69 -21.29 0.65
CA THR A 222 -12.40 -22.50 -0.11
C THR A 222 -12.89 -22.33 -1.54
N PHE A 223 -12.02 -22.60 -2.50
CA PHE A 223 -12.30 -22.46 -3.93
C PHE A 223 -12.15 -23.79 -4.65
N ASP A 224 -13.06 -24.05 -5.58
CA ASP A 224 -12.86 -25.06 -6.61
C ASP A 224 -11.89 -24.50 -7.67
N VAL A 225 -10.90 -25.32 -8.00
CA VAL A 225 -9.93 -25.03 -9.07
C VAL A 225 -10.40 -25.77 -10.32
N PRO A 226 -10.87 -25.07 -11.36
CA PRO A 226 -11.22 -25.71 -12.61
C PRO A 226 -9.97 -26.30 -13.26
N GLU A 227 -10.19 -27.21 -14.19
CA GLU A 227 -9.12 -27.77 -15.00
C GLU A 227 -8.35 -26.63 -15.68
N GLN A 228 -7.06 -26.55 -15.38
CA GLN A 228 -6.16 -25.57 -15.98
C GLN A 228 -5.62 -26.12 -17.30
N ALA A 229 -4.89 -25.32 -18.07
CA ALA A 229 -4.24 -25.79 -19.28
C ALA A 229 -3.31 -26.98 -18.98
N ASP A 230 -3.18 -27.93 -19.92
CA ASP A 230 -2.42 -29.17 -19.76
C ASP A 230 -0.96 -28.98 -19.34
N ASP A 231 -0.39 -27.81 -19.65
CA ASP A 231 0.99 -27.41 -19.34
C ASP A 231 1.09 -26.50 -18.12
N PHE A 232 -0.01 -26.25 -17.41
CA PHE A 232 -0.02 -25.38 -16.23
C PHE A 232 0.66 -26.05 -15.04
N LEU A 233 1.81 -25.52 -14.64
CA LEU A 233 2.53 -25.91 -13.43
C LEU A 233 2.42 -24.78 -12.40
N PRO A 234 1.59 -24.93 -11.37
CA PRO A 234 1.42 -23.87 -10.37
C PRO A 234 2.70 -23.65 -9.57
N ASN A 235 3.13 -22.39 -9.51
CA ASN A 235 4.28 -21.97 -8.71
C ASN A 235 3.81 -21.46 -7.33
N PHE A 236 2.99 -22.23 -6.64
CA PHE A 236 2.43 -21.91 -5.33
C PHE A 236 2.72 -23.02 -4.33
N ARG A 237 2.94 -22.60 -3.09
CA ARG A 237 3.17 -23.50 -1.96
C ARG A 237 2.25 -23.15 -0.80
N ARG A 238 1.96 -24.13 0.03
CA ARG A 238 1.29 -23.90 1.31
C ARG A 238 2.13 -22.93 2.16
N GLY A 239 1.50 -21.88 2.69
CA GLY A 239 2.15 -20.83 3.45
C GLY A 239 2.49 -19.57 2.63
N ASP A 240 2.37 -19.61 1.30
CA ASP A 240 2.63 -18.45 0.47
C ASP A 240 1.63 -17.34 0.74
N MET A 241 2.14 -16.12 0.78
CA MET A 241 1.32 -14.91 0.81
C MET A 241 0.75 -14.64 -0.57
N VAL A 242 -0.55 -14.41 -0.63
CA VAL A 242 -1.26 -14.24 -1.90
C VAL A 242 -2.18 -13.02 -1.89
N TYR A 243 -2.45 -12.50 -3.08
CA TYR A 243 -3.56 -11.60 -3.34
C TYR A 243 -4.70 -12.37 -4.00
N LEU A 244 -5.88 -12.24 -3.41
CA LEU A 244 -7.14 -12.76 -3.91
C LEU A 244 -7.99 -11.60 -4.43
N TYR A 245 -8.63 -11.76 -5.58
CA TYR A 245 -9.59 -10.80 -6.11
C TYR A 245 -10.64 -11.46 -7.01
N ALA A 246 -11.80 -10.83 -7.08
CA ALA A 246 -12.92 -11.27 -7.92
C ALA A 246 -12.93 -10.52 -9.26
N TYR A 247 -13.48 -11.16 -10.28
CA TYR A 247 -13.74 -10.58 -11.60
C TYR A 247 -14.95 -11.25 -12.26
N GLU A 248 -15.52 -10.62 -13.27
CA GLU A 248 -16.70 -11.15 -13.98
C GLU A 248 -16.33 -12.39 -14.80
N PRO A 249 -17.22 -13.40 -14.91
CA PRO A 249 -16.93 -14.68 -15.60
C PRO A 249 -16.57 -14.54 -17.08
N ASP A 250 -17.06 -13.50 -17.74
CA ASP A 250 -16.83 -13.18 -19.16
C ASP A 250 -15.65 -12.22 -19.37
N ALA A 251 -14.98 -11.80 -18.29
CA ALA A 251 -13.82 -10.92 -18.32
C ALA A 251 -12.50 -11.69 -18.05
N GLU A 252 -11.39 -11.03 -18.30
CA GLU A 252 -10.06 -11.49 -17.89
C GLU A 252 -9.67 -10.90 -16.54
N PRO A 253 -8.97 -11.66 -15.67
CA PRO A 253 -8.50 -11.15 -14.38
C PRO A 253 -7.55 -9.97 -14.57
N ASN A 254 -7.79 -8.87 -13.84
CA ASN A 254 -6.98 -7.66 -13.93
C ASN A 254 -6.84 -7.01 -12.54
N VAL A 255 -5.65 -7.13 -11.95
CA VAL A 255 -5.34 -6.58 -10.63
C VAL A 255 -5.54 -5.06 -10.54
N ARG A 256 -5.36 -4.33 -11.65
CA ARG A 256 -5.49 -2.87 -11.68
C ARG A 256 -6.94 -2.40 -11.61
N GLN A 257 -7.89 -3.29 -11.88
CA GLN A 257 -9.33 -3.04 -11.88
C GLN A 257 -10.07 -3.82 -10.80
N SER A 258 -9.35 -4.42 -9.86
CA SER A 258 -9.90 -5.29 -8.84
C SER A 258 -9.55 -4.81 -7.43
N ILE A 259 -10.41 -5.15 -6.47
CA ILE A 259 -10.12 -5.00 -5.05
C ILE A 259 -9.30 -6.21 -4.61
N LEU A 260 -8.10 -5.98 -4.09
CA LEU A 260 -7.19 -7.03 -3.69
C LEU A 260 -7.31 -7.32 -2.20
N PHE A 261 -7.51 -8.58 -1.85
CA PHE A 261 -7.48 -9.08 -0.48
C PHE A 261 -6.19 -9.86 -0.26
N LYS A 262 -5.43 -9.49 0.75
CA LYS A 262 -4.20 -10.19 1.11
C LYS A 262 -4.51 -11.35 2.04
N GLY A 263 -3.93 -12.50 1.75
CA GLY A 263 -4.12 -13.71 2.55
C GLY A 263 -2.93 -14.65 2.47
N VAL A 264 -3.09 -15.80 3.12
CA VAL A 264 -2.13 -16.90 3.11
C VAL A 264 -2.79 -18.12 2.50
N LEU A 265 -2.07 -18.80 1.64
CA LEU A 265 -2.49 -20.07 1.05
C LEU A 265 -2.35 -21.17 2.09
N VAL A 266 -3.48 -21.59 2.65
CA VAL A 266 -3.50 -22.58 3.76
C VAL A 266 -3.37 -24.00 3.25
N ASP A 267 -4.03 -24.29 2.13
CA ASP A 267 -4.00 -25.60 1.53
C ASP A 267 -4.13 -25.55 0.01
N ILE A 268 -3.44 -26.47 -0.66
CA ILE A 268 -3.50 -26.71 -2.10
C ILE A 268 -3.69 -28.21 -2.30
N ALA A 269 -4.83 -28.59 -2.82
CA ALA A 269 -5.13 -29.95 -3.22
C ALA A 269 -5.55 -29.99 -4.69
N VAL A 270 -5.61 -31.17 -5.27
CA VAL A 270 -6.12 -31.34 -6.62
C VAL A 270 -7.59 -30.87 -6.66
N GLY A 271 -7.86 -29.85 -7.47
CA GLY A 271 -9.21 -29.29 -7.62
C GLY A 271 -9.67 -28.35 -6.51
N GLN A 272 -8.86 -28.10 -5.48
CA GLN A 272 -9.27 -27.25 -4.36
C GLN A 272 -8.12 -26.39 -3.81
N ILE A 273 -8.43 -25.14 -3.49
CA ILE A 273 -7.51 -24.21 -2.81
C ILE A 273 -8.23 -23.59 -1.60
N VAL A 274 -7.50 -23.46 -0.49
CA VAL A 274 -7.98 -22.77 0.71
C VAL A 274 -7.09 -21.57 1.00
N VAL A 275 -7.71 -20.39 1.12
CA VAL A 275 -7.05 -19.12 1.45
C VAL A 275 -7.57 -18.60 2.77
N HIS A 276 -6.66 -18.23 3.67
CA HIS A 276 -6.99 -17.50 4.88
C HIS A 276 -6.63 -16.02 4.69
N LEU A 277 -7.64 -15.15 4.75
CA LEU A 277 -7.46 -13.70 4.61
C LEU A 277 -6.80 -13.11 5.85
N ASN A 278 -5.83 -12.22 5.67
CA ASN A 278 -5.18 -11.52 6.78
C ASN A 278 -6.16 -10.62 7.55
N ASP A 279 -7.12 -10.06 6.81
CA ASP A 279 -8.21 -9.26 7.37
C ASP A 279 -9.52 -9.86 6.90
N GLY A 280 -10.35 -10.25 7.85
CA GLY A 280 -11.64 -10.83 7.56
C GLY A 280 -12.59 -9.82 6.90
N LEU A 281 -13.50 -10.33 6.08
CA LEU A 281 -14.55 -9.55 5.43
C LEU A 281 -15.72 -9.39 6.39
N GLN A 282 -15.93 -8.17 6.89
CA GLN A 282 -17.09 -7.84 7.73
C GLN A 282 -18.39 -7.90 6.92
N ASN A 283 -18.31 -7.52 5.65
CA ASN A 283 -19.40 -7.63 4.69
C ASN A 283 -19.02 -8.62 3.60
N ASP A 284 -19.73 -9.73 3.54
CA ASP A 284 -19.50 -10.81 2.59
C ASP A 284 -20.19 -10.60 1.23
N ASN A 285 -20.91 -9.49 1.03
CA ASN A 285 -21.58 -9.17 -0.24
C ASN A 285 -20.60 -9.18 -1.43
N TYR A 286 -19.33 -8.86 -1.18
CA TYR A 286 -18.29 -8.93 -2.21
C TYR A 286 -18.10 -10.36 -2.76
N LEU A 287 -18.36 -11.38 -1.94
CA LEU A 287 -18.22 -12.78 -2.29
C LEU A 287 -19.45 -13.34 -3.03
N GLN A 288 -20.59 -12.61 -3.02
CA GLN A 288 -21.85 -13.07 -3.59
C GLN A 288 -21.91 -12.84 -5.10
N GLY A 289 -22.80 -13.58 -5.74
CA GLY A 289 -23.02 -13.51 -7.19
C GLY A 289 -22.19 -14.51 -7.98
N ASP A 290 -22.45 -14.57 -9.28
CA ASP A 290 -21.68 -15.40 -10.20
C ASP A 290 -20.38 -14.67 -10.56
N LYS A 291 -19.32 -14.99 -9.83
CA LYS A 291 -18.00 -14.38 -10.00
C LYS A 291 -16.93 -15.45 -10.11
N HIS A 292 -15.90 -15.15 -10.87
CA HIS A 292 -14.64 -15.86 -10.83
C HIS A 292 -13.65 -15.17 -9.90
N PHE A 293 -12.74 -15.94 -9.34
CA PHE A 293 -11.67 -15.41 -8.50
C PHE A 293 -10.30 -15.77 -9.10
N ALA A 294 -9.35 -14.92 -8.84
CA ALA A 294 -7.94 -15.16 -9.15
C ALA A 294 -7.09 -15.02 -7.90
N ILE A 295 -6.01 -15.81 -7.85
CA ILE A 295 -5.00 -15.78 -6.79
C ILE A 295 -3.64 -15.54 -7.44
N GLU A 296 -2.90 -14.54 -6.96
CA GLU A 296 -1.54 -14.21 -7.38
C GLU A 296 -0.62 -14.07 -6.17
N HIS A 297 0.69 -14.23 -6.38
CA HIS A 297 1.66 -14.03 -5.31
C HIS A 297 1.64 -12.61 -4.76
N ALA A 298 1.71 -12.50 -3.41
CA ALA A 298 1.95 -11.28 -2.69
C ALA A 298 3.41 -11.26 -2.24
N THR A 299 4.28 -10.70 -3.06
CA THR A 299 5.70 -10.50 -2.74
C THR A 299 5.91 -9.32 -1.80
#